data_0fbf67cb7a24e4a83d6756e796ae09d7
#
_entry.id   0fbf67cb7a24e4a83d6756e796ae09d7
#
_cell.length_a   1.000
_cell.length_b   1.000
_cell.length_c   1.000
_cell.angle_alpha   90.00
_cell.angle_beta   90.00
_cell.angle_gamma   90.00
#
_symmetry.space_group_name_H-M   'P 1'
#
loop_
_entity.id
_entity.type
_entity.pdbx_description
1 polymer ?
#
loop_
_entity_poly.entity_id
_entity_poly.type
_entity_poly.pdbx_seq_one_letter_code
_entity_poly.pdbx_strand_id
1 'polypeptide(L)'
;MSGTPGRPLSAELSEQLLSVAVDILADEGWGKLNSDRVAARARAGKAGIYRRWPTMAAMARSAVGRFTLVRTPADQGSLRDDLAALLDRWRRPLDREERAAASLVGAARHDEDLRAGLDAALVRPLAEAIGTIGARAADRGQEVPTVRLALLGSVIEAFWWQRYTSDRGAMSREEVSRVLDEVLLPLVAPDRENASV
;
A
#
# COMPACT_ATOMS: atom_id res chain seq x y z
N MET A 1 36.94 10.17 -31.89
CA MET A 1 36.13 8.94 -31.88
C MET A 1 34.79 9.28 -31.21
N SER A 2 33.77 9.57 -31.99
CA SER A 2 32.44 9.97 -31.49
C SER A 2 31.65 8.69 -31.17
N GLY A 3 31.48 8.42 -29.87
CA GLY A 3 30.61 7.34 -29.43
C GLY A 3 29.15 7.64 -29.79
N THR A 4 28.50 6.76 -30.51
CA THR A 4 27.07 6.85 -30.82
C THR A 4 26.28 6.88 -29.53
N PRO A 5 25.41 7.88 -29.28
CA PRO A 5 24.56 7.89 -28.10
C PRO A 5 23.71 6.63 -28.06
N GLY A 6 23.79 5.89 -26.96
CA GLY A 6 22.97 4.68 -26.79
C GLY A 6 21.49 5.02 -26.94
N ARG A 7 20.73 4.17 -27.66
CA ARG A 7 19.29 4.34 -27.86
C ARG A 7 18.59 4.62 -26.52
N PRO A 8 17.75 5.66 -26.41
CA PRO A 8 17.00 5.96 -25.20
C PRO A 8 16.32 4.71 -24.66
N LEU A 9 16.33 4.53 -23.32
CA LEU A 9 15.65 3.39 -22.68
C LEU A 9 14.15 3.52 -23.00
N SER A 10 13.60 2.54 -23.75
CA SER A 10 12.19 2.57 -24.10
C SER A 10 11.33 2.51 -22.84
N ALA A 11 10.43 3.49 -22.67
CA ALA A 11 9.47 3.52 -21.59
C ALA A 11 8.55 2.29 -21.63
N GLU A 12 8.13 1.89 -22.83
CA GLU A 12 7.31 0.69 -23.07
C GLU A 12 7.97 -0.58 -22.55
N LEU A 13 9.28 -0.76 -22.83
CA LEU A 13 10.02 -1.92 -22.30
C LEU A 13 10.11 -1.86 -20.78
N SER A 14 10.27 -0.69 -20.19
CA SER A 14 10.30 -0.54 -18.73
C SER A 14 8.94 -0.94 -18.12
N GLU A 15 7.85 -0.48 -18.69
CA GLU A 15 6.49 -0.85 -18.26
C GLU A 15 6.25 -2.37 -18.40
N GLN A 16 6.63 -2.96 -19.51
CA GLN A 16 6.53 -4.41 -19.74
C GLN A 16 7.32 -5.20 -18.67
N LEU A 17 8.57 -4.79 -18.39
CA LEU A 17 9.42 -5.45 -17.40
C LEU A 17 8.83 -5.33 -15.99
N LEU A 18 8.31 -4.17 -15.63
CA LEU A 18 7.66 -3.96 -14.33
C LEU A 18 6.35 -4.75 -14.21
N SER A 19 5.56 -4.82 -15.28
CA SER A 19 4.34 -5.65 -15.28
C SER A 19 4.68 -7.14 -15.07
N VAL A 20 5.71 -7.65 -15.73
CA VAL A 20 6.19 -9.04 -15.51
C VAL A 20 6.69 -9.24 -14.08
N ALA A 21 7.39 -8.26 -13.51
CA ALA A 21 7.83 -8.34 -12.12
C ALA A 21 6.63 -8.41 -11.16
N VAL A 22 5.58 -7.63 -11.39
CA VAL A 22 4.35 -7.67 -10.60
C VAL A 22 3.67 -9.04 -10.71
N ASP A 23 3.60 -9.65 -11.90
CA ASP A 23 3.04 -11.00 -12.07
C ASP A 23 3.82 -12.04 -11.26
N ILE A 24 5.15 -12.00 -11.31
CA ILE A 24 5.99 -12.91 -10.54
C ILE A 24 5.77 -12.70 -9.03
N LEU A 25 5.76 -11.45 -8.57
CA LEU A 25 5.52 -11.12 -7.16
C LEU A 25 4.15 -11.59 -6.68
N ALA A 26 3.11 -11.37 -7.48
CA ALA A 26 1.74 -11.72 -7.11
C ALA A 26 1.46 -13.23 -7.08
N ASP A 27 2.06 -13.98 -8.00
CA ASP A 27 1.73 -15.38 -8.22
C ASP A 27 2.76 -16.35 -7.62
N GLU A 28 4.02 -15.93 -7.51
CA GLU A 28 5.12 -16.80 -7.05
C GLU A 28 5.87 -16.25 -5.84
N GLY A 29 5.70 -14.97 -5.53
CA GLY A 29 6.31 -14.29 -4.39
C GLY A 29 7.72 -13.76 -4.64
N TRP A 30 8.20 -12.97 -3.67
CA TRP A 30 9.51 -12.30 -3.73
C TRP A 30 10.69 -13.24 -4.00
N GLY A 31 10.72 -14.40 -3.36
CA GLY A 31 11.83 -15.37 -3.53
C GLY A 31 11.99 -15.92 -4.95
N LYS A 32 11.02 -15.68 -5.84
CA LYS A 32 11.07 -16.10 -7.25
C LYS A 32 11.35 -14.94 -8.20
N LEU A 33 11.37 -13.70 -7.74
CA LEU A 33 11.74 -12.56 -8.57
C LEU A 33 13.26 -12.54 -8.80
N ASN A 34 13.68 -12.85 -10.02
CA ASN A 34 15.07 -12.78 -10.46
C ASN A 34 15.16 -12.37 -11.93
N SER A 35 16.33 -11.92 -12.34
CA SER A 35 16.56 -11.39 -13.69
C SER A 35 16.32 -12.43 -14.79
N ASP A 36 16.57 -13.71 -14.52
CA ASP A 36 16.36 -14.79 -15.50
C ASP A 36 14.86 -14.96 -15.82
N ARG A 37 14.03 -15.02 -14.78
CA ARG A 37 12.57 -15.14 -14.95
C ARG A 37 11.98 -13.92 -15.63
N VAL A 38 12.38 -12.73 -15.19
CA VAL A 38 11.90 -11.48 -15.80
C VAL A 38 12.31 -11.42 -17.26
N ALA A 39 13.57 -11.69 -17.58
CA ALA A 39 14.08 -11.68 -18.96
C ALA A 39 13.34 -12.69 -19.86
N ALA A 40 13.14 -13.92 -19.36
CA ALA A 40 12.45 -14.98 -20.09
C ALA A 40 10.99 -14.62 -20.38
N ARG A 41 10.24 -14.16 -19.37
CA ARG A 41 8.82 -13.80 -19.52
C ARG A 41 8.60 -12.54 -20.38
N ALA A 42 9.48 -11.54 -20.20
CA ALA A 42 9.41 -10.30 -20.99
C ALA A 42 10.05 -10.43 -22.39
N ARG A 43 10.68 -11.57 -22.71
CA ARG A 43 11.48 -11.76 -23.94
C ARG A 43 12.52 -10.64 -24.12
N ALA A 44 13.19 -10.27 -23.05
CA ALA A 44 14.14 -9.16 -22.98
C ALA A 44 15.54 -9.66 -22.53
N GLY A 45 16.57 -8.89 -22.85
CA GLY A 45 17.93 -9.19 -22.39
C GLY A 45 18.18 -8.74 -20.94
N LYS A 46 18.89 -9.56 -20.15
CA LYS A 46 19.26 -9.22 -18.75
C LYS A 46 20.01 -7.89 -18.63
N ALA A 47 20.90 -7.58 -19.59
CA ALA A 47 21.63 -6.30 -19.61
C ALA A 47 20.69 -5.09 -19.65
N GLY A 48 19.53 -5.22 -20.30
CA GLY A 48 18.49 -4.21 -20.32
C GLY A 48 17.80 -4.01 -18.97
N ILE A 49 17.69 -5.07 -18.16
CA ILE A 49 17.13 -5.04 -16.81
C ILE A 49 18.11 -4.33 -15.87
N TYR A 50 19.35 -4.80 -15.78
CA TYR A 50 20.36 -4.24 -14.85
C TYR A 50 20.75 -2.79 -15.16
N ARG A 51 20.62 -2.36 -16.42
CA ARG A 51 20.81 -0.95 -16.77
C ARG A 51 19.72 -0.03 -16.19
N ARG A 52 18.53 -0.56 -15.92
CA ARG A 52 17.39 0.17 -15.35
C ARG A 52 17.32 0.04 -13.83
N TRP A 53 17.51 -1.16 -13.36
CA TRP A 53 17.44 -1.51 -11.94
C TRP A 53 18.69 -2.30 -11.54
N PRO A 54 19.59 -1.72 -10.74
CA PRO A 54 20.84 -2.38 -10.32
C PRO A 54 20.61 -3.67 -9.54
N THR A 55 19.47 -3.74 -8.82
CA THR A 55 19.07 -4.89 -8.01
C THR A 55 17.62 -5.29 -8.30
N MET A 56 17.24 -6.51 -7.94
CA MET A 56 15.85 -6.93 -8.01
C MET A 56 14.99 -6.21 -6.97
N ALA A 57 15.57 -5.78 -5.85
CA ALA A 57 14.88 -4.95 -4.86
C ALA A 57 14.53 -3.57 -5.44
N ALA A 58 15.45 -2.92 -6.15
CA ALA A 58 15.19 -1.66 -6.84
C ALA A 58 14.09 -1.82 -7.92
N MET A 59 14.06 -2.97 -8.61
CA MET A 59 12.99 -3.29 -9.55
C MET A 59 11.64 -3.47 -8.84
N ALA A 60 11.61 -4.23 -7.74
CA ALA A 60 10.41 -4.43 -6.95
C ALA A 60 9.88 -3.12 -6.34
N ARG A 61 10.77 -2.25 -5.81
CA ARG A 61 10.45 -0.89 -5.39
C ARG A 61 9.77 -0.10 -6.50
N SER A 62 10.34 -0.12 -7.70
CA SER A 62 9.78 0.60 -8.86
C SER A 62 8.44 0.01 -9.32
N ALA A 63 8.25 -1.30 -9.18
CA ALA A 63 7.02 -1.98 -9.54
C ALA A 63 5.89 -1.69 -8.53
N VAL A 64 6.15 -1.90 -7.24
CA VAL A 64 5.15 -1.79 -6.17
C VAL A 64 4.91 -0.34 -5.76
N GLY A 65 5.96 0.50 -5.75
CA GLY A 65 5.83 1.91 -5.36
C GLY A 65 4.93 2.77 -6.25
N ARG A 66 4.44 2.24 -7.37
CA ARG A 66 3.45 2.87 -8.26
C ARG A 66 2.00 2.54 -7.87
N PHE A 67 1.79 1.59 -6.99
CA PHE A 67 0.45 1.17 -6.61
C PHE A 67 -0.20 2.23 -5.73
N THR A 68 -1.52 2.29 -5.81
CA THR A 68 -2.37 3.05 -4.89
C THR A 68 -3.22 2.03 -4.13
N LEU A 69 -2.60 1.41 -3.13
CA LEU A 69 -3.26 0.36 -2.33
C LEU A 69 -4.30 0.94 -1.37
N VAL A 70 -4.13 2.19 -0.99
CA VAL A 70 -5.09 2.96 -0.20
C VAL A 70 -5.54 4.16 -1.01
N ARG A 71 -6.85 4.37 -1.10
CA ARG A 71 -7.44 5.55 -1.75
C ARG A 71 -8.29 6.30 -0.73
N THR A 72 -8.11 7.60 -0.68
CA THR A 72 -9.00 8.47 0.08
C THR A 72 -10.43 8.33 -0.46
N PRO A 73 -11.40 7.92 0.36
CA PRO A 73 -12.79 7.83 -0.09
C PRO A 73 -13.37 9.21 -0.40
N ALA A 74 -14.42 9.26 -1.20
CA ALA A 74 -15.26 10.45 -1.29
C ALA A 74 -15.87 10.74 0.09
N ASP A 75 -16.24 12.00 0.33
CA ASP A 75 -16.90 12.40 1.57
C ASP A 75 -18.24 11.65 1.73
N GLN A 76 -18.39 10.91 2.82
CA GLN A 76 -19.59 10.13 3.15
C GLN A 76 -20.49 10.83 4.18
N GLY A 77 -20.15 12.05 4.59
CA GLY A 77 -20.96 12.86 5.51
C GLY A 77 -20.71 12.63 7.00
N SER A 78 -19.95 11.61 7.40
CA SER A 78 -19.55 11.38 8.78
C SER A 78 -18.17 10.73 8.89
N LEU A 79 -17.48 10.96 10.02
CA LEU A 79 -16.20 10.29 10.30
C LEU A 79 -16.32 8.77 10.23
N ARG A 80 -17.41 8.24 10.79
CA ARG A 80 -17.69 6.80 10.78
C ARG A 80 -17.81 6.25 9.35
N ASP A 81 -18.58 6.92 8.52
CA ASP A 81 -18.86 6.45 7.16
C ASP A 81 -17.65 6.66 6.23
N ASP A 82 -16.89 7.74 6.41
CA ASP A 82 -15.60 7.95 5.74
C ASP A 82 -14.61 6.81 6.06
N LEU A 83 -14.50 6.43 7.33
CA LEU A 83 -13.66 5.29 7.75
C LEU A 83 -14.21 3.96 7.22
N ALA A 84 -15.53 3.74 7.26
CA ALA A 84 -16.13 2.53 6.71
C ALA A 84 -15.83 2.38 5.20
N ALA A 85 -15.90 3.48 4.45
CA ALA A 85 -15.57 3.51 3.03
C ALA A 85 -14.08 3.25 2.77
N LEU A 86 -13.18 3.78 3.62
CA LEU A 86 -11.75 3.49 3.57
C LEU A 86 -11.46 1.99 3.75
N LEU A 87 -12.17 1.33 4.67
CA LEU A 87 -11.99 -0.08 5.01
C LEU A 87 -12.74 -1.04 4.07
N ASP A 88 -13.57 -0.56 3.14
CA ASP A 88 -14.35 -1.44 2.24
C ASP A 88 -13.45 -2.39 1.44
N ARG A 89 -12.20 -2.01 1.18
CA ARG A 89 -11.22 -2.88 0.53
C ARG A 89 -10.94 -4.17 1.31
N TRP A 90 -11.06 -4.16 2.64
CA TRP A 90 -10.84 -5.36 3.47
C TRP A 90 -11.88 -6.46 3.24
N ARG A 91 -13.02 -6.09 2.62
CA ARG A 91 -14.12 -7.01 2.30
C ARG A 91 -13.93 -7.79 1.00
N ARG A 92 -12.80 -7.59 0.33
CA ARG A 92 -12.47 -8.26 -0.94
C ARG A 92 -11.20 -9.09 -0.76
N PRO A 93 -11.05 -10.21 -1.49
CA PRO A 93 -9.77 -10.90 -1.59
C PRO A 93 -8.67 -9.94 -2.06
N LEU A 94 -7.41 -10.25 -1.74
CA LEU A 94 -6.28 -9.50 -2.24
C LEU A 94 -6.27 -9.54 -3.78
N ASP A 95 -6.23 -8.38 -4.40
CA ASP A 95 -6.04 -8.29 -5.84
C ASP A 95 -4.57 -8.55 -6.24
N ARG A 96 -4.26 -8.45 -7.52
CA ARG A 96 -2.92 -8.69 -8.05
C ARG A 96 -1.87 -7.76 -7.42
N GLU A 97 -2.17 -6.48 -7.29
CA GLU A 97 -1.26 -5.49 -6.72
C GLU A 97 -1.04 -5.71 -5.22
N GLU A 98 -2.11 -6.00 -4.50
CA GLU A 98 -2.04 -6.35 -3.08
C GLU A 98 -1.24 -7.63 -2.83
N ARG A 99 -1.42 -8.70 -3.66
CA ARG A 99 -0.63 -9.93 -3.54
C ARG A 99 0.86 -9.66 -3.81
N ALA A 100 1.17 -8.85 -4.83
CA ALA A 100 2.55 -8.48 -5.12
C ALA A 100 3.18 -7.73 -3.95
N ALA A 101 2.50 -6.74 -3.37
CA ALA A 101 2.95 -6.00 -2.19
C ALA A 101 3.09 -6.92 -0.97
N ALA A 102 2.11 -7.77 -0.71
CA ALA A 102 2.11 -8.73 0.41
C ALA A 102 3.34 -9.66 0.37
N SER A 103 3.78 -10.08 -0.82
CA SER A 103 4.95 -10.94 -0.99
C SER A 103 6.27 -10.30 -0.53
N LEU A 104 6.31 -8.97 -0.43
CA LEU A 104 7.50 -8.22 -0.02
C LEU A 104 7.62 -8.00 1.50
N VAL A 105 6.51 -8.11 2.26
CA VAL A 105 6.43 -7.67 3.66
C VAL A 105 7.52 -8.29 4.54
N GLY A 106 7.75 -9.60 4.42
CA GLY A 106 8.77 -10.28 5.21
C GLY A 106 10.20 -9.82 4.88
N ALA A 107 10.51 -9.63 3.60
CA ALA A 107 11.84 -9.23 3.13
C ALA A 107 12.11 -7.73 3.38
N ALA A 108 11.10 -6.89 3.36
CA ALA A 108 11.21 -5.45 3.59
C ALA A 108 11.78 -5.08 4.97
N ARG A 109 11.75 -6.00 5.94
CA ARG A 109 12.39 -5.82 7.25
C ARG A 109 13.90 -5.63 7.15
N HIS A 110 14.52 -6.17 6.10
CA HIS A 110 15.97 -6.22 5.92
C HIS A 110 16.44 -5.54 4.63
N ASP A 111 15.53 -4.95 3.86
CA ASP A 111 15.82 -4.31 2.58
C ASP A 111 15.10 -2.98 2.47
N GLU A 112 15.86 -1.90 2.32
CA GLU A 112 15.36 -0.53 2.30
C GLU A 112 14.58 -0.21 1.02
N ASP A 113 15.00 -0.76 -0.12
CA ASP A 113 14.27 -0.56 -1.38
C ASP A 113 12.87 -1.17 -1.30
N LEU A 114 12.76 -2.39 -0.76
CA LEU A 114 11.46 -3.05 -0.59
C LEU A 114 10.58 -2.28 0.38
N ARG A 115 11.14 -1.81 1.50
CA ARG A 115 10.41 -0.97 2.47
C ARG A 115 9.92 0.33 1.83
N ALA A 116 10.78 1.02 1.08
CA ALA A 116 10.40 2.26 0.39
C ALA A 116 9.29 2.05 -0.66
N GLY A 117 9.28 0.88 -1.34
CA GLY A 117 8.20 0.51 -2.25
C GLY A 117 6.86 0.36 -1.53
N LEU A 118 6.84 -0.35 -0.39
CA LEU A 118 5.64 -0.54 0.43
C LEU A 118 5.17 0.78 1.07
N ASP A 119 6.10 1.60 1.55
CA ASP A 119 5.82 2.93 2.08
C ASP A 119 5.09 3.81 1.03
N ALA A 120 5.61 3.83 -0.19
CA ALA A 120 5.00 4.59 -1.28
C ALA A 120 3.60 4.08 -1.66
N ALA A 121 3.39 2.77 -1.62
CA ALA A 121 2.16 2.15 -2.08
C ALA A 121 1.03 2.15 -1.04
N LEU A 122 1.37 2.10 0.25
CA LEU A 122 0.41 1.92 1.35
C LEU A 122 0.54 2.97 2.44
N VAL A 123 1.71 3.12 3.07
CA VAL A 123 1.83 3.90 4.32
C VAL A 123 1.54 5.38 4.09
N ARG A 124 2.18 6.00 3.11
CA ARG A 124 1.94 7.41 2.78
C ARG A 124 0.51 7.67 2.30
N PRO A 125 -0.07 6.91 1.35
CA PRO A 125 -1.46 7.08 0.96
C PRO A 125 -2.45 6.89 2.11
N LEU A 126 -2.17 5.99 3.06
CA LEU A 126 -2.98 5.82 4.25
C LEU A 126 -2.94 7.06 5.16
N ALA A 127 -1.74 7.58 5.43
CA ALA A 127 -1.58 8.79 6.23
C ALA A 127 -2.31 9.99 5.59
N GLU A 128 -2.21 10.15 4.28
CA GLU A 128 -2.92 11.19 3.52
C GLU A 128 -4.45 11.02 3.60
N ALA A 129 -4.94 9.78 3.47
CA ALA A 129 -6.37 9.49 3.60
C ALA A 129 -6.90 9.81 5.00
N ILE A 130 -6.18 9.40 6.06
CA ILE A 130 -6.55 9.70 7.45
C ILE A 130 -6.52 11.21 7.72
N GLY A 131 -5.52 11.93 7.23
CA GLY A 131 -5.46 13.39 7.32
C GLY A 131 -6.65 14.07 6.66
N THR A 132 -7.04 13.62 5.46
CA THR A 132 -8.21 14.15 4.74
C THR A 132 -9.51 13.86 5.47
N ILE A 133 -9.68 12.65 5.99
CA ILE A 133 -10.86 12.25 6.78
C ILE A 133 -10.94 13.10 8.07
N GLY A 134 -9.81 13.30 8.75
CA GLY A 134 -9.73 14.13 9.93
C GLY A 134 -10.11 15.60 9.66
N ALA A 135 -9.63 16.18 8.55
CA ALA A 135 -9.98 17.53 8.14
C ALA A 135 -11.50 17.68 7.88
N ARG A 136 -12.11 16.73 7.16
CA ARG A 136 -13.56 16.71 6.94
C ARG A 136 -14.35 16.59 8.26
N ALA A 137 -13.87 15.79 9.21
CA ALA A 137 -14.49 15.69 10.52
C ALA A 137 -14.46 17.04 11.25
N ALA A 138 -13.32 17.74 11.22
CA ALA A 138 -13.16 19.07 11.80
C ALA A 138 -14.09 20.11 11.14
N ASP A 139 -14.21 20.10 9.80
CA ASP A 139 -15.13 20.97 9.06
C ASP A 139 -16.60 20.76 9.47
N ARG A 140 -16.93 19.56 9.94
CA ARG A 140 -18.25 19.19 10.48
C ARG A 140 -18.39 19.45 11.99
N GLY A 141 -17.41 20.11 12.63
CA GLY A 141 -17.40 20.42 14.05
C GLY A 141 -16.96 19.26 14.95
N GLN A 142 -16.44 18.16 14.39
CA GLN A 142 -15.88 17.05 15.14
C GLN A 142 -14.35 17.11 15.08
N GLU A 143 -13.74 17.91 15.93
CA GLU A 143 -12.30 18.01 16.04
C GLU A 143 -11.70 16.73 16.64
N VAL A 144 -10.75 16.12 15.91
CA VAL A 144 -9.97 14.98 16.38
C VAL A 144 -8.50 15.41 16.53
N PRO A 145 -7.90 15.30 17.72
CA PRO A 145 -6.50 15.67 17.92
C PRO A 145 -5.56 14.91 16.96
N THR A 146 -4.56 15.58 16.42
CA THR A 146 -3.61 15.01 15.44
C THR A 146 -2.94 13.73 15.96
N VAL A 147 -2.61 13.68 17.27
CA VAL A 147 -2.03 12.48 17.89
C VAL A 147 -2.97 11.27 17.82
N ARG A 148 -4.28 11.49 17.94
CA ARG A 148 -5.30 10.44 17.83
C ARG A 148 -5.50 10.00 16.38
N LEU A 149 -5.45 10.92 15.42
CA LEU A 149 -5.45 10.59 13.99
C LEU A 149 -4.21 9.76 13.61
N ALA A 150 -3.04 10.11 14.15
CA ALA A 150 -1.82 9.34 13.92
C ALA A 150 -1.93 7.92 14.51
N LEU A 151 -2.47 7.79 15.74
CA LEU A 151 -2.72 6.48 16.36
C LEU A 151 -3.74 5.66 15.55
N LEU A 152 -4.84 6.27 15.12
CA LEU A 152 -5.83 5.65 14.26
C LEU A 152 -5.18 5.10 12.98
N GLY A 153 -4.36 5.92 12.31
CA GLY A 153 -3.62 5.51 11.11
C GLY A 153 -2.71 4.30 11.38
N SER A 154 -1.96 4.32 12.49
CA SER A 154 -1.08 3.21 12.88
C SER A 154 -1.84 1.91 13.15
N VAL A 155 -3.01 1.99 13.79
CA VAL A 155 -3.84 0.80 14.03
C VAL A 155 -4.42 0.26 12.72
N ILE A 156 -4.91 1.12 11.83
CA ILE A 156 -5.39 0.70 10.51
C ILE A 156 -4.26 0.08 9.70
N GLU A 157 -3.06 0.66 9.73
CA GLU A 157 -1.87 0.11 9.08
C GLU A 157 -1.54 -1.29 9.60
N ALA A 158 -1.59 -1.50 10.93
CA ALA A 158 -1.34 -2.81 11.53
C ALA A 158 -2.34 -3.87 11.04
N PHE A 159 -3.61 -3.54 10.89
CA PHE A 159 -4.61 -4.43 10.29
C PHE A 159 -4.31 -4.72 8.82
N TRP A 160 -3.80 -3.74 8.06
CA TRP A 160 -3.38 -3.94 6.67
C TRP A 160 -2.23 -4.93 6.57
N TRP A 161 -1.20 -4.77 7.40
CA TRP A 161 -0.08 -5.73 7.45
C TRP A 161 -0.52 -7.12 7.90
N GLN A 162 -1.41 -7.21 8.89
CA GLN A 162 -1.99 -8.49 9.30
C GLN A 162 -2.71 -9.18 8.12
N ARG A 163 -3.48 -8.44 7.35
CA ARG A 163 -4.17 -8.96 6.17
C ARG A 163 -3.21 -9.51 5.11
N TYR A 164 -2.05 -8.89 4.94
CA TYR A 164 -1.04 -9.31 3.97
C TYR A 164 -0.20 -10.51 4.45
N THR A 165 -0.13 -10.75 5.74
CA THR A 165 0.70 -11.80 6.34
C THR A 165 -0.08 -13.01 6.85
N SER A 166 -1.41 -12.95 6.82
CA SER A 166 -2.29 -14.03 7.29
C SER A 166 -3.06 -14.65 6.13
N ASP A 167 -3.34 -15.95 6.21
CA ASP A 167 -4.23 -16.66 5.28
C ASP A 167 -5.72 -16.35 5.51
N ARG A 168 -6.03 -15.37 6.34
CA ARG A 168 -7.40 -14.91 6.55
C ARG A 168 -7.89 -14.26 5.26
N GLY A 169 -8.95 -14.80 4.70
CA GLY A 169 -9.60 -14.25 3.50
C GLY A 169 -10.14 -12.84 3.71
N ALA A 170 -11.03 -12.42 2.82
CA ALA A 170 -11.76 -11.17 2.96
C ALA A 170 -12.58 -11.14 4.26
N MET A 171 -12.60 -9.99 4.93
CA MET A 171 -13.44 -9.77 6.10
C MET A 171 -14.90 -9.63 5.69
N SER A 172 -15.81 -10.16 6.49
CA SER A 172 -17.25 -9.90 6.32
C SER A 172 -17.57 -8.42 6.64
N ARG A 173 -18.74 -7.97 6.21
CA ARG A 173 -19.23 -6.63 6.58
C ARG A 173 -19.32 -6.46 8.11
N GLU A 174 -19.76 -7.50 8.80
CA GLU A 174 -19.92 -7.49 10.26
C GLU A 174 -18.56 -7.38 10.98
N GLU A 175 -17.56 -8.10 10.51
CA GLU A 175 -16.20 -8.02 11.07
C GLU A 175 -15.61 -6.62 10.87
N VAL A 176 -15.74 -6.04 9.68
CA VAL A 176 -15.28 -4.66 9.41
C VAL A 176 -16.03 -3.67 10.30
N SER A 177 -17.36 -3.78 10.43
CA SER A 177 -18.14 -2.91 11.31
C SER A 177 -17.72 -3.03 12.77
N ARG A 178 -17.46 -4.25 13.25
CA ARG A 178 -16.99 -4.48 14.62
C ARG A 178 -15.62 -3.84 14.87
N VAL A 179 -14.67 -4.00 13.96
CA VAL A 179 -13.36 -3.33 14.07
C VAL A 179 -13.55 -1.81 14.09
N LEU A 180 -14.40 -1.27 13.23
CA LEU A 180 -14.68 0.14 13.16
C LEU A 180 -15.30 0.66 14.48
N ASP A 181 -16.36 0.02 14.95
CA ASP A 181 -17.18 0.52 16.06
C ASP A 181 -16.53 0.23 17.44
N GLU A 182 -15.85 -0.90 17.61
CA GLU A 182 -15.28 -1.33 18.90
C GLU A 182 -13.79 -0.97 19.04
N VAL A 183 -13.07 -0.72 17.95
CA VAL A 183 -11.63 -0.46 18.01
C VAL A 183 -11.29 0.95 17.50
N LEU A 184 -11.69 1.30 16.27
CA LEU A 184 -11.20 2.51 15.62
C LEU A 184 -11.89 3.79 16.12
N LEU A 185 -13.22 3.79 16.18
CA LEU A 185 -13.97 4.97 16.65
C LEU A 185 -13.68 5.34 18.09
N PRO A 186 -13.51 4.42 19.04
CA PRO A 186 -13.10 4.77 20.41
C PRO A 186 -11.76 5.49 20.48
N LEU A 187 -10.82 5.24 19.56
CA LEU A 187 -9.52 5.95 19.52
C LEU A 187 -9.66 7.45 19.24
N VAL A 188 -10.71 7.83 18.54
CA VAL A 188 -10.95 9.22 18.09
C VAL A 188 -12.15 9.86 18.78
N ALA A 189 -12.79 9.16 19.71
CA ALA A 189 -13.85 9.72 20.54
C ALA A 189 -13.30 10.84 21.45
N PRO A 190 -14.05 11.93 21.69
CA PRO A 190 -13.64 12.97 22.63
C PRO A 190 -13.43 12.37 24.04
N ASP A 191 -12.47 12.94 24.79
CA ASP A 191 -12.24 12.53 26.17
C ASP A 191 -13.48 12.77 27.02
N ARG A 192 -13.93 11.74 27.72
CA ARG A 192 -15.11 11.82 28.62
C ARG A 192 -14.87 12.75 29.85
N GLU A 193 -13.64 13.20 30.09
CA GLU A 193 -13.29 14.00 31.24
C GLU A 193 -13.61 15.50 31.08
N ASN A 194 -13.83 16.02 29.86
CA ASN A 194 -14.15 17.46 29.69
C ASN A 194 -15.64 17.79 29.55
N ALA A 195 -16.54 16.83 29.78
CA ALA A 195 -17.99 17.05 29.72
C ALA A 195 -18.62 17.39 31.11
N SER A 196 -17.81 17.67 32.13
CA SER A 196 -18.28 17.99 33.47
C SER A 196 -17.51 19.19 34.03
N VAL A 197 -17.73 20.37 33.44
CA VAL A 197 -17.49 21.69 34.10
C VAL A 197 -18.62 22.62 33.71
#